data_c7343781c37e77da74de3b2ed3d2d88c
#
_entry.id   c7343781c37e77da74de3b2ed3d2d88c
#
_cell.length_a   1.000
_cell.length_b   1.000
_cell.length_c   1.000
_cell.angle_alpha   90.00
_cell.angle_beta   90.00
_cell.angle_gamma   90.00
#
_symmetry.space_group_name_H-M   'P 1'
#
loop_
_entity.id
_entity.type
_entity.pdbx_description
1 polymer ?
#
loop_
_entity_poly.entity_id
_entity_poly.type
_entity_poly.pdbx_seq_one_letter_code
_entity_poly.pdbx_strand_id
1 'polypeptide(L)'
;YEIMPSLVGSEMCIRDRGSLMRTRDIYRLHLRKISIDWIMLKRIIRIGFPAGVQSILYSVSNVIIQSAVNSLGTNNVAAWAAYGKVDGLFWMMINALGIAATTFVGQNYGAKKMDRVHRGVRTSMIMAFLMTGLMVVFMWFIGDTLISLFTTDTAVREICHGLIHFLVPTFFTYISIEILSGALRGVGDAWIPMFITGIGICGVRIVWMTAVLPHFHSLKGAAFCYPLSWVITTIAYFIYYLFFSQLSKRKELRSI
;
A
#
# COMPACT_ATOMS: atom_id res chain seq x y z
N TYR A 1 10.91 20.46 6.90
CA TYR A 1 10.05 19.53 7.66
C TYR A 1 10.13 18.08 7.16
N GLU A 2 10.82 17.81 6.05
CA GLU A 2 11.03 16.44 5.53
C GLU A 2 12.27 15.72 6.13
N ILE A 3 13.05 16.42 6.93
CA ILE A 3 14.30 15.89 7.51
C ILE A 3 14.02 14.96 8.72
N MET A 4 12.93 15.18 9.46
CA MET A 4 12.64 14.40 10.68
C MET A 4 12.38 12.90 10.44
N PRO A 5 11.61 12.46 9.43
CA PRO A 5 11.41 11.02 9.21
C PRO A 5 12.68 10.30 8.79
N SER A 6 13.58 10.98 8.04
CA SER A 6 14.85 10.39 7.63
C SER A 6 15.84 10.28 8.80
N LEU A 7 15.84 11.26 9.71
CA LEU A 7 16.67 11.23 10.93
C LEU A 7 16.21 10.13 11.88
N VAL A 8 14.90 10.01 12.14
CA VAL A 8 14.34 8.93 12.98
C VAL A 8 14.68 7.56 12.41
N GLY A 9 14.55 7.36 11.10
CA GLY A 9 14.95 6.11 10.45
C GLY A 9 16.45 5.83 10.57
N SER A 10 17.29 6.84 10.44
CA SER A 10 18.75 6.72 10.59
C SER A 10 19.16 6.42 12.03
N GLU A 11 18.54 7.06 13.01
CA GLU A 11 18.82 6.80 14.44
C GLU A 11 18.40 5.39 14.84
N MET A 12 17.24 4.91 14.40
CA MET A 12 16.83 3.52 14.59
C MET A 12 17.85 2.54 14.00
N CYS A 13 18.28 2.76 12.76
CA CYS A 13 19.31 1.91 12.14
C CYS A 13 20.64 1.91 12.88
N ILE A 14 21.10 3.05 13.41
CA ILE A 14 22.34 3.16 14.19
C ILE A 14 22.19 2.43 15.52
N ARG A 15 21.07 2.62 16.19
CA ARG A 15 20.77 1.96 17.47
C ARG A 15 20.66 0.45 17.32
N ASP A 16 19.99 -0.03 16.26
CA ASP A 16 19.86 -1.45 15.96
C ASP A 16 21.21 -2.09 15.62
N ARG A 17 22.05 -1.42 14.83
CA ARG A 17 23.43 -1.89 14.57
C ARG A 17 24.25 -1.96 15.86
N GLY A 18 24.16 -0.94 16.72
CA GLY A 18 24.82 -0.92 18.01
C GLY A 18 24.36 -2.06 18.92
N SER A 19 23.06 -2.34 18.96
CA SER A 19 22.48 -3.46 19.71
C SER A 19 22.96 -4.80 19.18
N LEU A 20 22.93 -5.02 17.86
CA LEU A 20 23.38 -6.27 17.22
C LEU A 20 24.88 -6.53 17.39
N MET A 21 25.70 -5.49 17.48
CA MET A 21 27.13 -5.64 17.76
C MET A 21 27.44 -5.96 19.23
N ARG A 22 26.58 -5.47 20.16
CA ARG A 22 26.79 -5.61 21.63
C ARG A 22 26.13 -6.85 22.23
N THR A 23 25.13 -7.42 21.54
CA THR A 23 24.45 -8.63 22.04
C THR A 23 25.43 -9.80 22.16
N ARG A 24 25.15 -10.72 23.11
CA ARG A 24 25.89 -11.98 23.30
C ARG A 24 25.18 -13.18 22.67
N ASP A 25 24.01 -12.96 22.07
CA ASP A 25 23.17 -13.99 21.48
C ASP A 25 23.65 -14.45 20.09
N ILE A 26 23.02 -15.51 19.58
CA ILE A 26 23.35 -16.17 18.29
C ILE A 26 23.30 -15.19 17.11
N TYR A 27 22.49 -14.11 17.20
CA TYR A 27 22.35 -13.10 16.15
C TYR A 27 23.36 -11.94 16.25
N ARG A 28 24.44 -12.10 17.05
CA ARG A 28 25.49 -11.08 17.15
C ARG A 28 26.14 -10.80 15.80
N LEU A 29 26.19 -9.52 15.44
CA LEU A 29 26.83 -9.08 14.19
C LEU A 29 28.36 -9.05 14.35
N HIS A 30 29.05 -9.91 13.59
CA HIS A 30 30.51 -9.92 13.49
C HIS A 30 30.95 -9.29 12.16
N LEU A 31 31.36 -8.02 12.16
CA LEU A 31 31.72 -7.29 10.93
C LEU A 31 32.82 -7.97 10.10
N ARG A 32 33.76 -8.66 10.75
CA ARG A 32 34.85 -9.40 10.08
C ARG A 32 34.40 -10.72 9.42
N LYS A 33 33.20 -11.21 9.75
CA LYS A 33 32.64 -12.46 9.21
C LYS A 33 31.50 -12.22 8.21
N ILE A 34 31.29 -10.97 7.80
CA ILE A 34 30.28 -10.64 6.80
C ILE A 34 30.74 -11.20 5.47
N SER A 35 29.97 -12.11 4.93
CA SER A 35 30.15 -12.66 3.58
C SER A 35 28.83 -12.56 2.80
N ILE A 36 28.94 -12.40 1.49
CA ILE A 36 27.77 -12.38 0.61
C ILE A 36 27.43 -13.82 0.26
N ASP A 37 26.29 -14.29 0.74
CA ASP A 37 25.70 -15.54 0.28
C ASP A 37 24.88 -15.27 -0.98
N TRP A 38 25.40 -15.74 -2.12
CA TRP A 38 24.78 -15.55 -3.43
C TRP A 38 23.39 -16.18 -3.54
N ILE A 39 23.11 -17.27 -2.82
CA ILE A 39 21.81 -17.94 -2.82
C ILE A 39 20.78 -17.04 -2.12
N MET A 40 21.15 -16.52 -0.95
CA MET A 40 20.30 -15.59 -0.20
C MET A 40 20.13 -14.27 -0.94
N LEU A 41 21.19 -13.70 -1.50
CA LEU A 41 21.14 -12.49 -2.30
C LEU A 41 20.17 -12.62 -3.49
N LYS A 42 20.24 -13.73 -4.23
CA LYS A 42 19.33 -14.00 -5.34
C LYS A 42 17.86 -14.07 -4.90
N ARG A 43 17.58 -14.63 -3.71
CA ARG A 43 16.22 -14.66 -3.13
C ARG A 43 15.74 -13.26 -2.75
N ILE A 44 16.61 -12.47 -2.13
CA ILE A 44 16.29 -11.08 -1.74
C ILE A 44 16.01 -10.24 -2.99
N ILE A 45 16.85 -10.32 -4.02
CA ILE A 45 16.65 -9.60 -5.28
C ILE A 45 15.36 -10.05 -5.97
N ARG A 46 15.08 -11.35 -6.00
CA ARG A 46 13.86 -11.88 -6.64
C ARG A 46 12.57 -11.31 -6.06
N ILE A 47 12.55 -10.94 -4.77
CA ILE A 47 11.38 -10.36 -4.10
C ILE A 47 11.51 -8.85 -4.05
N GLY A 48 12.67 -8.33 -3.70
CA GLY A 48 12.90 -6.91 -3.49
C GLY A 48 12.88 -6.09 -4.78
N PHE A 49 13.43 -6.62 -5.89
CA PHE A 49 13.45 -5.90 -7.16
C PHE A 49 12.04 -5.62 -7.70
N PRO A 50 11.13 -6.61 -7.82
CA PRO A 50 9.75 -6.32 -8.24
C PRO A 50 9.03 -5.37 -7.30
N ALA A 51 9.23 -5.49 -5.98
CA ALA A 51 8.63 -4.58 -5.00
C ALA A 51 9.16 -3.14 -5.16
N GLY A 52 10.46 -2.98 -5.44
CA GLY A 52 11.07 -1.68 -5.75
C GLY A 52 10.49 -1.06 -7.03
N VAL A 53 10.39 -1.84 -8.11
CA VAL A 53 9.76 -1.40 -9.36
C VAL A 53 8.30 -0.99 -9.12
N GLN A 54 7.55 -1.77 -8.36
CA GLN A 54 6.18 -1.42 -7.96
C GLN A 54 6.11 -0.06 -7.25
N SER A 55 7.03 0.22 -6.32
CA SER A 55 7.09 1.52 -5.62
C SER A 55 7.42 2.67 -6.57
N ILE A 56 8.31 2.47 -7.53
CA ILE A 56 8.63 3.47 -8.56
C ILE A 56 7.39 3.78 -9.42
N LEU A 57 6.65 2.74 -9.85
CA LEU A 57 5.42 2.91 -10.63
C LEU A 57 4.37 3.72 -9.86
N TYR A 58 4.19 3.44 -8.56
CA TYR A 58 3.31 4.26 -7.70
C TYR A 58 3.77 5.72 -7.64
N SER A 59 5.07 5.96 -7.45
CA SER A 59 5.61 7.32 -7.38
C SER A 59 5.39 8.08 -8.68
N VAL A 60 5.67 7.46 -9.83
CA VAL A 60 5.44 8.06 -11.15
C VAL A 60 3.95 8.37 -11.34
N SER A 61 3.06 7.44 -10.99
CA SER A 61 1.62 7.65 -11.07
C SER A 61 1.17 8.83 -10.21
N ASN A 62 1.69 8.94 -8.99
CA ASN A 62 1.35 10.05 -8.10
C ASN A 62 1.88 11.41 -8.61
N VAL A 63 3.06 11.44 -9.25
CA VAL A 63 3.59 12.66 -9.89
C VAL A 63 2.68 13.11 -11.04
N ILE A 64 2.18 12.19 -11.85
CA ILE A 64 1.25 12.52 -12.96
C ILE A 64 -0.06 13.08 -12.40
N ILE A 65 -0.62 12.46 -11.33
CA ILE A 65 -1.82 12.96 -10.66
C ILE A 65 -1.58 14.35 -10.09
N GLN A 66 -0.45 14.55 -9.39
CA GLN A 66 -0.10 15.86 -8.82
C GLN A 66 0.06 16.93 -9.89
N SER A 67 0.67 16.60 -11.03
CA SER A 67 0.77 17.51 -12.17
C SER A 67 -0.61 17.91 -12.70
N ALA A 68 -1.52 16.95 -12.83
CA ALA A 68 -2.90 17.22 -13.24
C ALA A 68 -3.67 18.07 -12.21
N VAL A 69 -3.50 17.81 -10.91
CA VAL A 69 -4.11 18.61 -9.84
C VAL A 69 -3.58 20.05 -9.86
N ASN A 70 -2.28 20.23 -10.13
CA ASN A 70 -1.66 21.56 -10.20
C ASN A 70 -2.26 22.44 -11.31
N SER A 71 -2.78 21.85 -12.39
CA SER A 71 -3.45 22.60 -13.46
C SER A 71 -4.87 23.06 -13.12
N LEU A 72 -5.45 22.58 -12.00
CA LEU A 72 -6.83 22.88 -11.58
C LEU A 72 -6.97 24.12 -10.70
N GLY A 73 -5.86 24.83 -10.41
CA GLY A 73 -5.84 26.07 -9.61
C GLY A 73 -5.44 25.87 -8.15
N THR A 74 -5.05 26.99 -7.53
CA THR A 74 -4.40 27.01 -6.20
C THR A 74 -5.22 26.41 -5.07
N ASN A 75 -6.54 26.68 -5.03
CA ASN A 75 -7.42 26.16 -3.98
C ASN A 75 -7.54 24.64 -4.07
N ASN A 76 -7.58 24.06 -5.29
CA ASN A 76 -7.61 22.62 -5.49
C ASN A 76 -6.30 21.95 -5.07
N VAL A 77 -5.16 22.60 -5.34
CA VAL A 77 -3.84 22.11 -4.89
C VAL A 77 -3.74 22.14 -3.36
N ALA A 78 -4.17 23.23 -2.73
CA ALA A 78 -4.17 23.35 -1.27
C ALA A 78 -5.10 22.30 -0.62
N ALA A 79 -6.29 22.10 -1.20
CA ALA A 79 -7.23 21.10 -0.71
C ALA A 79 -6.68 19.67 -0.88
N TRP A 80 -6.07 19.35 -2.02
CA TRP A 80 -5.43 18.06 -2.26
C TRP A 80 -4.32 17.78 -1.26
N ALA A 81 -3.47 18.78 -0.96
CA ALA A 81 -2.40 18.67 0.02
C ALA A 81 -2.92 18.48 1.45
N ALA A 82 -3.97 19.24 1.85
CA ALA A 82 -4.59 19.10 3.16
C ALA A 82 -5.30 17.73 3.32
N TYR A 83 -6.06 17.30 2.32
CA TYR A 83 -6.67 15.97 2.26
C TYR A 83 -5.62 14.86 2.41
N GLY A 84 -4.49 14.96 1.70
CA GLY A 84 -3.41 13.98 1.74
C GLY A 84 -2.79 13.80 3.14
N LYS A 85 -2.84 14.81 4.02
CA LYS A 85 -2.40 14.66 5.43
C LYS A 85 -3.35 13.76 6.23
N VAL A 86 -4.64 13.90 6.00
CA VAL A 86 -5.68 13.08 6.65
C VAL A 86 -5.72 11.67 6.05
N ASP A 87 -5.66 11.56 4.73
CA ASP A 87 -5.58 10.30 3.98
C ASP A 87 -4.37 9.45 4.39
N GLY A 88 -3.26 10.09 4.73
CA GLY A 88 -2.05 9.44 5.22
C GLY A 88 -2.28 8.50 6.42
N LEU A 89 -3.28 8.77 7.27
CA LEU A 89 -3.62 7.89 8.40
C LEU A 89 -4.12 6.52 7.92
N PHE A 90 -4.96 6.52 6.88
CA PHE A 90 -5.42 5.26 6.26
C PHE A 90 -4.25 4.48 5.67
N TRP A 91 -3.36 5.15 4.93
CA TRP A 91 -2.21 4.51 4.30
C TRP A 91 -1.25 3.90 5.31
N MET A 92 -1.00 4.56 6.44
CA MET A 92 -0.17 3.99 7.52
C MET A 92 -0.78 2.70 8.08
N MET A 93 -2.09 2.71 8.34
CA MET A 93 -2.81 1.57 8.90
C MET A 93 -2.81 0.38 7.93
N ILE A 94 -3.20 0.59 6.68
CA ILE A 94 -3.34 -0.50 5.71
C ILE A 94 -1.98 -1.11 5.32
N ASN A 95 -0.92 -0.30 5.22
CA ASN A 95 0.44 -0.78 5.00
C ASN A 95 0.93 -1.66 6.17
N ALA A 96 0.66 -1.28 7.41
CA ALA A 96 1.01 -2.09 8.58
C ALA A 96 0.35 -3.48 8.52
N LEU A 97 -0.93 -3.54 8.14
CA LEU A 97 -1.65 -4.80 7.95
C LEU A 97 -1.10 -5.62 6.77
N GLY A 98 -0.71 -4.98 5.67
CA GLY A 98 -0.06 -5.62 4.53
C GLY A 98 1.28 -6.27 4.90
N ILE A 99 2.11 -5.57 5.67
CA ILE A 99 3.39 -6.08 6.17
C ILE A 99 3.15 -7.27 7.12
N ALA A 100 2.19 -7.14 8.04
CA ALA A 100 1.83 -8.22 8.97
C ALA A 100 1.36 -9.47 8.22
N ALA A 101 0.49 -9.31 7.22
CA ALA A 101 0.03 -10.40 6.36
C ALA A 101 1.20 -11.05 5.61
N THR A 102 2.10 -10.27 5.01
CA THR A 102 3.29 -10.77 4.31
C THR A 102 4.16 -11.61 5.22
N THR A 103 4.45 -11.11 6.42
CA THR A 103 5.31 -11.78 7.41
C THR A 103 4.67 -13.08 7.91
N PHE A 104 3.39 -13.03 8.29
CA PHE A 104 2.67 -14.19 8.78
C PHE A 104 2.57 -15.29 7.71
N VAL A 105 2.21 -14.92 6.50
CA VAL A 105 2.13 -15.85 5.36
C VAL A 105 3.51 -16.43 5.06
N GLY A 106 4.55 -15.62 4.99
CA GLY A 106 5.91 -16.09 4.70
C GLY A 106 6.42 -17.10 5.72
N GLN A 107 6.25 -16.84 7.01
CA GLN A 107 6.66 -17.75 8.08
C GLN A 107 5.89 -19.08 8.04
N ASN A 108 4.57 -19.05 7.88
CA ASN A 108 3.76 -20.27 7.85
C ASN A 108 3.93 -21.06 6.54
N TYR A 109 4.16 -20.37 5.42
CA TYR A 109 4.48 -21.01 4.14
C TYR A 109 5.83 -21.73 4.20
N GLY A 110 6.86 -21.08 4.75
CA GLY A 110 8.17 -21.69 4.99
C GLY A 110 8.10 -22.91 5.91
N ALA A 111 7.23 -22.87 6.92
CA ALA A 111 6.95 -23.99 7.81
C ALA A 111 6.02 -25.07 7.19
N LYS A 112 5.61 -24.94 5.91
CA LYS A 112 4.70 -25.82 5.18
C LYS A 112 3.29 -25.96 5.81
N LYS A 113 2.87 -25.00 6.62
CA LYS A 113 1.58 -24.99 7.33
C LYS A 113 0.51 -24.25 6.52
N MET A 114 0.08 -24.83 5.39
CA MET A 114 -0.82 -24.17 4.44
C MET A 114 -2.18 -23.80 5.03
N ASP A 115 -2.75 -24.62 5.93
CA ASP A 115 -4.01 -24.30 6.61
C ASP A 115 -3.91 -22.99 7.42
N ARG A 116 -2.73 -22.74 8.04
CA ARG A 116 -2.48 -21.50 8.77
C ARG A 116 -2.30 -20.32 7.81
N VAL A 117 -1.70 -20.54 6.64
CA VAL A 117 -1.57 -19.51 5.60
C VAL A 117 -2.96 -19.03 5.17
N HIS A 118 -3.87 -19.95 4.80
CA HIS A 118 -5.23 -19.59 4.37
C HIS A 118 -6.02 -18.88 5.47
N ARG A 119 -5.95 -19.41 6.72
CA ARG A 119 -6.60 -18.75 7.86
C ARG A 119 -6.02 -17.36 8.09
N GLY A 120 -4.70 -17.21 8.01
CA GLY A 120 -4.01 -15.93 8.16
C GLY A 120 -4.45 -14.90 7.13
N VAL A 121 -4.49 -15.26 5.84
CA VAL A 121 -4.98 -14.36 4.78
C VAL A 121 -6.44 -13.94 5.05
N ARG A 122 -7.32 -14.91 5.39
CA ARG A 122 -8.72 -14.60 5.70
C ARG A 122 -8.85 -13.70 6.92
N THR A 123 -8.11 -13.99 8.00
CA THR A 123 -8.13 -13.17 9.23
C THR A 123 -7.60 -11.77 8.96
N SER A 124 -6.48 -11.63 8.24
CA SER A 124 -5.94 -10.33 7.85
C SER A 124 -6.92 -9.52 7.00
N MET A 125 -7.66 -10.19 6.09
CA MET A 125 -8.70 -9.55 5.28
C MET A 125 -9.84 -9.03 6.17
N ILE A 126 -10.36 -9.85 7.08
CA ILE A 126 -11.44 -9.45 8.01
C ILE A 126 -10.97 -8.29 8.90
N MET A 127 -9.77 -8.39 9.48
CA MET A 127 -9.20 -7.31 10.30
C MET A 127 -9.06 -6.02 9.50
N ALA A 128 -8.57 -6.09 8.25
CA ALA A 128 -8.42 -4.93 7.39
C ALA A 128 -9.80 -4.29 7.06
N PHE A 129 -10.83 -5.10 6.81
CA PHE A 129 -12.19 -4.59 6.60
C PHE A 129 -12.75 -3.91 7.85
N LEU A 130 -12.58 -4.50 9.02
CA LEU A 130 -13.04 -3.92 10.29
C LEU A 130 -12.30 -2.61 10.62
N MET A 131 -10.97 -2.61 10.50
CA MET A 131 -10.15 -1.43 10.77
C MET A 131 -10.43 -0.31 9.76
N THR A 132 -10.60 -0.64 8.49
CA THR A 132 -11.00 0.34 7.47
C THR A 132 -12.39 0.88 7.75
N GLY A 133 -13.34 0.04 8.16
CA GLY A 133 -14.69 0.48 8.54
C GLY A 133 -14.64 1.49 9.70
N LEU A 134 -13.84 1.20 10.72
CA LEU A 134 -13.63 2.10 11.86
C LEU A 134 -12.98 3.42 11.41
N MET A 135 -11.99 3.34 10.52
CA MET A 135 -11.32 4.51 9.96
C MET A 135 -12.26 5.36 9.07
N VAL A 136 -13.10 4.72 8.26
CA VAL A 136 -14.09 5.40 7.43
C VAL A 136 -15.07 6.17 8.33
N VAL A 137 -15.61 5.53 9.38
CA VAL A 137 -16.49 6.17 10.35
C VAL A 137 -15.78 7.33 11.06
N PHE A 138 -14.55 7.11 11.51
CA PHE A 138 -13.74 8.15 12.15
C PHE A 138 -13.52 9.35 11.22
N MET A 139 -13.10 9.12 9.98
CA MET A 139 -12.89 10.19 9.01
C MET A 139 -14.18 10.88 8.59
N TRP A 140 -15.28 10.15 8.56
CA TRP A 140 -16.59 10.73 8.20
C TRP A 140 -17.07 11.77 9.21
N PHE A 141 -16.89 11.51 10.51
CA PHE A 141 -17.34 12.41 11.58
C PHE A 141 -16.28 13.44 12.00
N ILE A 142 -15.02 13.11 11.94
CA ILE A 142 -13.92 13.93 12.49
C ILE A 142 -13.09 14.56 11.37
N GLY A 143 -13.23 14.11 10.12
CA GLY A 143 -12.40 14.54 8.99
C GLY A 143 -12.38 16.05 8.79
N ASP A 144 -13.53 16.73 8.89
CA ASP A 144 -13.61 18.18 8.75
C ASP A 144 -12.87 18.92 9.89
N THR A 145 -12.93 18.36 11.10
CA THR A 145 -12.18 18.89 12.25
C THR A 145 -10.67 18.70 12.03
N LEU A 146 -10.26 17.53 11.52
CA LEU A 146 -8.85 17.30 11.16
C LEU A 146 -8.36 18.25 10.07
N ILE A 147 -9.16 18.49 9.03
CA ILE A 147 -8.81 19.46 7.98
C ILE A 147 -8.67 20.86 8.55
N SER A 148 -9.50 21.25 9.52
CA SER A 148 -9.40 22.59 10.15
C SER A 148 -8.08 22.85 10.87
N LEU A 149 -7.34 21.80 11.23
CA LEU A 149 -5.99 21.92 11.80
C LEU A 149 -4.93 22.29 10.75
N PHE A 150 -5.20 22.02 9.47
CA PHE A 150 -4.26 22.27 8.38
C PHE A 150 -4.59 23.51 7.56
N THR A 151 -5.84 23.95 7.54
CA THR A 151 -6.26 25.14 6.80
C THR A 151 -7.42 25.87 7.47
N THR A 152 -7.36 27.21 7.43
CA THR A 152 -8.44 28.09 7.90
C THR A 152 -9.28 28.64 6.74
N ASP A 153 -8.85 28.44 5.50
CA ASP A 153 -9.55 28.90 4.30
C ASP A 153 -10.83 28.07 4.09
N THR A 154 -11.96 28.77 4.08
CA THR A 154 -13.29 28.16 3.93
C THR A 154 -13.49 27.49 2.59
N ALA A 155 -12.98 28.09 1.49
CA ALA A 155 -13.08 27.51 0.16
C ALA A 155 -12.29 26.19 0.03
N VAL A 156 -11.07 26.17 0.62
CA VAL A 156 -10.24 24.95 0.65
C VAL A 156 -10.90 23.86 1.51
N ARG A 157 -11.50 24.23 2.66
CA ARG A 157 -12.22 23.28 3.53
C ARG A 157 -13.41 22.64 2.85
N GLU A 158 -14.20 23.41 2.10
CA GLU A 158 -15.36 22.90 1.35
C GLU A 158 -14.92 21.87 0.28
N ILE A 159 -13.85 22.15 -0.43
CA ILE A 159 -13.27 21.21 -1.40
C ILE A 159 -12.79 19.92 -0.70
N CYS A 160 -12.09 20.05 0.44
CA CYS A 160 -11.64 18.90 1.25
C CYS A 160 -12.82 18.06 1.75
N HIS A 161 -13.90 18.70 2.26
CA HIS A 161 -15.12 18.03 2.66
C HIS A 161 -15.67 17.17 1.52
N GLY A 162 -15.76 17.74 0.31
CA GLY A 162 -16.19 17.01 -0.88
C GLY A 162 -15.28 15.83 -1.24
N LEU A 163 -13.95 15.94 -1.03
CA LEU A 163 -13.00 14.84 -1.26
C LEU A 163 -13.13 13.73 -0.23
N ILE A 164 -13.26 14.07 1.05
CA ILE A 164 -13.44 13.09 2.15
C ILE A 164 -14.69 12.25 1.88
N HIS A 165 -15.84 12.89 1.65
CA HIS A 165 -17.10 12.18 1.42
C HIS A 165 -17.12 11.38 0.12
N PHE A 166 -16.27 11.72 -0.85
CA PHE A 166 -16.16 10.99 -2.10
C PHE A 166 -15.16 9.83 -2.02
N LEU A 167 -13.95 10.04 -1.48
CA LEU A 167 -12.87 9.05 -1.52
C LEU A 167 -12.90 8.07 -0.34
N VAL A 168 -13.20 8.54 0.87
CA VAL A 168 -13.10 7.72 2.08
C VAL A 168 -13.98 6.45 2.02
N PRO A 169 -15.24 6.49 1.54
CA PRO A 169 -16.03 5.27 1.37
C PRO A 169 -15.43 4.27 0.39
N THR A 170 -14.59 4.72 -0.53
CA THR A 170 -13.98 3.86 -1.56
C THR A 170 -12.77 3.09 -1.06
N PHE A 171 -12.23 3.37 0.14
CA PHE A 171 -11.09 2.67 0.73
C PHE A 171 -11.29 1.16 0.84
N PHE A 172 -12.53 0.70 1.01
CA PHE A 172 -12.84 -0.73 1.02
C PHE A 172 -12.40 -1.45 -0.25
N THR A 173 -12.36 -0.76 -1.39
CA THR A 173 -11.95 -1.37 -2.65
C THR A 173 -10.44 -1.62 -2.72
N TYR A 174 -9.63 -0.92 -1.91
CA TYR A 174 -8.18 -1.07 -1.87
C TYR A 174 -7.70 -2.22 -0.97
N ILE A 175 -8.48 -2.60 0.04
CA ILE A 175 -8.08 -3.59 1.07
C ILE A 175 -7.55 -4.88 0.46
N SER A 176 -8.30 -5.41 -0.51
CA SER A 176 -7.97 -6.69 -1.16
C SER A 176 -6.62 -6.63 -1.89
N ILE A 177 -6.29 -5.48 -2.49
CA ILE A 177 -5.03 -5.27 -3.19
C ILE A 177 -3.87 -5.42 -2.21
N GLU A 178 -3.92 -4.74 -1.06
CA GLU A 178 -2.84 -4.74 -0.09
C GLU A 178 -2.64 -6.12 0.56
N ILE A 179 -3.74 -6.74 1.02
CA ILE A 179 -3.66 -8.03 1.71
C ILE A 179 -3.26 -9.17 0.76
N LEU A 180 -3.86 -9.24 -0.44
CA LEU A 180 -3.52 -10.29 -1.40
C LEU A 180 -2.12 -10.11 -1.99
N SER A 181 -1.72 -8.88 -2.30
CA SER A 181 -0.36 -8.56 -2.72
C SER A 181 0.65 -8.95 -1.64
N GLY A 182 0.37 -8.60 -0.38
CA GLY A 182 1.19 -9.01 0.77
C GLY A 182 1.30 -10.52 0.92
N ALA A 183 0.19 -11.25 0.81
CA ALA A 183 0.16 -12.71 0.88
C ALA A 183 0.98 -13.36 -0.24
N LEU A 184 0.85 -12.88 -1.47
CA LEU A 184 1.62 -13.38 -2.62
C LEU A 184 3.12 -13.11 -2.46
N ARG A 185 3.50 -11.91 -2.01
CA ARG A 185 4.91 -11.61 -1.66
C ARG A 185 5.43 -12.54 -0.56
N GLY A 186 4.60 -12.85 0.44
CA GLY A 186 4.95 -13.78 1.52
C GLY A 186 5.29 -15.19 1.05
N VAL A 187 4.66 -15.69 -0.01
CA VAL A 187 5.02 -16.99 -0.62
C VAL A 187 6.15 -16.90 -1.66
N GLY A 188 6.73 -15.71 -1.85
CA GLY A 188 7.83 -15.48 -2.78
C GLY A 188 7.41 -15.15 -4.22
N ASP A 189 6.10 -14.97 -4.45
CA ASP A 189 5.56 -14.52 -5.73
C ASP A 189 5.40 -12.99 -5.71
N ALA A 190 6.45 -12.28 -6.12
CA ALA A 190 6.47 -10.81 -6.13
C ALA A 190 6.28 -10.21 -7.53
N TRP A 191 6.52 -10.98 -8.59
CA TRP A 191 6.42 -10.50 -9.97
C TRP A 191 4.97 -10.25 -10.40
N ILE A 192 4.10 -11.18 -10.10
CA ILE A 192 2.68 -11.06 -10.49
C ILE A 192 2.00 -9.89 -9.78
N PRO A 193 2.13 -9.71 -8.46
CA PRO A 193 1.65 -8.50 -7.78
C PRO A 193 2.18 -7.20 -8.43
N MET A 194 3.45 -7.15 -8.80
CA MET A 194 4.02 -5.99 -9.48
C MET A 194 3.30 -5.70 -10.81
N PHE A 195 3.09 -6.71 -11.65
CA PHE A 195 2.41 -6.53 -12.94
C PHE A 195 0.93 -6.15 -12.78
N ILE A 196 0.20 -6.84 -11.90
CA ILE A 196 -1.22 -6.54 -11.64
C ILE A 196 -1.37 -5.10 -11.15
N THR A 197 -0.55 -4.68 -10.19
CA THR A 197 -0.58 -3.32 -9.65
C THR A 197 -0.09 -2.30 -10.68
N GLY A 198 0.98 -2.59 -11.40
CA GLY A 198 1.53 -1.70 -12.42
C GLY A 198 0.52 -1.39 -13.53
N ILE A 199 -0.15 -2.40 -14.04
CA ILE A 199 -1.17 -2.23 -15.09
C ILE A 199 -2.48 -1.69 -14.50
N GLY A 200 -2.96 -2.31 -13.42
CA GLY A 200 -4.27 -2.02 -12.84
C GLY A 200 -4.34 -0.66 -12.12
N ILE A 201 -3.31 -0.27 -11.38
CA ILE A 201 -3.30 1.03 -10.71
C ILE A 201 -2.63 2.08 -11.61
N CYS A 202 -1.36 1.89 -11.96
CA CYS A 202 -0.62 2.94 -12.64
C CYS A 202 -1.08 3.11 -14.09
N GLY A 203 -1.30 2.01 -14.83
CA GLY A 203 -1.78 2.06 -16.21
C GLY A 203 -3.15 2.74 -16.30
N VAL A 204 -4.12 2.32 -15.49
CA VAL A 204 -5.47 2.92 -15.47
C VAL A 204 -5.42 4.40 -15.10
N ARG A 205 -4.61 4.79 -14.11
CA ARG A 205 -4.49 6.21 -13.72
C ARG A 205 -3.86 7.06 -14.80
N ILE A 206 -2.80 6.57 -15.46
CA ILE A 206 -2.16 7.29 -16.56
C ILE A 206 -3.16 7.51 -17.71
N VAL A 207 -3.86 6.45 -18.14
CA VAL A 207 -4.87 6.55 -19.19
C VAL A 207 -6.00 7.52 -18.78
N TRP A 208 -6.47 7.44 -17.54
CA TRP A 208 -7.50 8.34 -17.01
C TRP A 208 -7.05 9.80 -17.06
N MET A 209 -5.85 10.09 -16.56
CA MET A 209 -5.32 11.46 -16.49
C MET A 209 -5.03 12.06 -17.87
N THR A 210 -4.61 11.25 -18.84
CA THR A 210 -4.25 11.75 -20.18
C THR A 210 -5.42 11.79 -21.14
N ALA A 211 -6.33 10.81 -21.10
CA ALA A 211 -7.41 10.68 -22.06
C ALA A 211 -8.77 11.18 -21.56
N VAL A 212 -9.06 11.07 -20.26
CA VAL A 212 -10.39 11.33 -19.72
C VAL A 212 -10.47 12.66 -18.96
N LEU A 213 -9.51 12.94 -18.09
CA LEU A 213 -9.51 14.17 -17.28
C LEU A 213 -9.57 15.47 -18.10
N PRO A 214 -8.93 15.61 -19.28
CA PRO A 214 -9.02 16.82 -20.08
C PRO A 214 -10.45 17.21 -20.49
N HIS A 215 -11.40 16.28 -20.45
CA HIS A 215 -12.81 16.53 -20.76
C HIS A 215 -13.62 17.00 -19.54
N PHE A 216 -13.15 16.74 -18.31
CA PHE A 216 -13.93 17.01 -17.09
C PHE A 216 -13.40 18.18 -16.25
N HIS A 217 -12.16 18.59 -16.37
CA HIS A 217 -11.49 19.73 -15.69
C HIS A 217 -11.92 19.94 -14.23
N SER A 218 -12.08 18.87 -13.44
CA SER A 218 -12.50 18.96 -12.05
C SER A 218 -11.65 18.09 -11.12
N LEU A 219 -11.47 18.56 -9.88
CA LEU A 219 -10.70 17.81 -8.87
C LEU A 219 -11.37 16.46 -8.53
N LYS A 220 -12.70 16.39 -8.50
CA LYS A 220 -13.44 15.13 -8.34
C LYS A 220 -13.22 14.19 -9.52
N GLY A 221 -13.16 14.74 -10.75
CA GLY A 221 -12.78 13.97 -11.93
C GLY A 221 -11.37 13.38 -11.85
N ALA A 222 -10.40 14.16 -11.34
CA ALA A 222 -9.06 13.66 -11.08
C ALA A 222 -9.08 12.58 -9.98
N ALA A 223 -9.79 12.80 -8.88
CA ALA A 223 -9.88 11.86 -7.76
C ALA A 223 -10.57 10.53 -8.13
N PHE A 224 -11.45 10.52 -9.12
CA PHE A 224 -12.17 9.31 -9.54
C PHE A 224 -11.25 8.20 -10.09
N CYS A 225 -10.06 8.53 -10.56
CA CYS A 225 -9.08 7.52 -10.98
C CYS A 225 -8.70 6.54 -9.86
N TYR A 226 -8.79 6.94 -8.59
CA TYR A 226 -8.44 6.10 -7.44
C TYR A 226 -9.42 4.92 -7.29
N PRO A 227 -10.73 5.14 -7.04
CA PRO A 227 -11.68 4.04 -6.92
C PRO A 227 -11.76 3.19 -8.18
N LEU A 228 -11.69 3.79 -9.37
CA LEU A 228 -11.70 3.05 -10.63
C LEU A 228 -10.51 2.08 -10.72
N SER A 229 -9.30 2.58 -10.47
CA SER A 229 -8.09 1.75 -10.52
C SER A 229 -8.10 0.67 -9.43
N TRP A 230 -8.60 0.97 -8.23
CA TRP A 230 -8.70 0.00 -7.15
C TRP A 230 -9.67 -1.13 -7.43
N VAL A 231 -10.85 -0.82 -7.97
CA VAL A 231 -11.84 -1.85 -8.35
C VAL A 231 -11.28 -2.79 -9.42
N ILE A 232 -10.72 -2.23 -10.50
CA ILE A 232 -10.13 -3.02 -11.60
C ILE A 232 -9.00 -3.92 -11.05
N THR A 233 -8.11 -3.35 -10.25
CA THR A 233 -6.97 -4.09 -9.68
C THR A 233 -7.43 -5.15 -8.69
N THR A 234 -8.42 -4.86 -7.85
CA THR A 234 -9.00 -5.84 -6.92
C THR A 234 -9.59 -7.05 -7.65
N ILE A 235 -10.34 -6.80 -8.73
CA ILE A 235 -10.88 -7.89 -9.57
C ILE A 235 -9.74 -8.73 -10.15
N ALA A 236 -8.69 -8.10 -10.68
CA ALA A 236 -7.52 -8.81 -11.22
C ALA A 236 -6.82 -9.66 -10.16
N TYR A 237 -6.67 -9.14 -8.92
CA TYR A 237 -6.10 -9.91 -7.81
C TYR A 237 -6.97 -11.09 -7.41
N PHE A 238 -8.30 -10.94 -7.34
CA PHE A 238 -9.20 -12.04 -7.03
C PHE A 238 -9.14 -13.13 -8.11
N ILE A 239 -9.17 -12.77 -9.39
CA ILE A 239 -9.02 -13.71 -10.51
C ILE A 239 -7.69 -14.46 -10.37
N TYR A 240 -6.59 -13.74 -10.19
CA TYR A 240 -5.29 -14.37 -10.02
C TYR A 240 -5.25 -15.28 -8.79
N TYR A 241 -5.72 -14.81 -7.65
CA TYR A 241 -5.70 -15.57 -6.40
C TYR A 241 -6.50 -16.87 -6.49
N LEU A 242 -7.68 -16.84 -7.10
CA LEU A 242 -8.57 -17.99 -7.19
C LEU A 242 -8.11 -19.02 -8.22
N PHE A 243 -7.65 -18.57 -9.39
CA PHE A 243 -7.41 -19.49 -10.51
C PHE A 243 -5.93 -19.84 -10.74
N PHE A 244 -5.02 -18.94 -10.43
CA PHE A 244 -3.62 -19.09 -10.85
C PHE A 244 -2.64 -19.19 -9.68
N SER A 245 -2.98 -18.71 -8.48
CA SER A 245 -2.01 -18.63 -7.39
C SER A 245 -1.61 -20.00 -6.86
N GLN A 246 -0.35 -20.11 -6.43
CA GLN A 246 0.15 -21.31 -5.74
C GLN A 246 -0.61 -21.59 -4.43
N LEU A 247 -1.22 -20.56 -3.86
CA LEU A 247 -2.03 -20.66 -2.65
C LEU A 247 -3.35 -21.43 -2.92
N SER A 248 -3.96 -21.25 -4.08
CA SER A 248 -5.20 -21.97 -4.46
C SER A 248 -4.92 -23.42 -4.86
N LYS A 249 -3.93 -23.67 -5.71
CA LYS A 249 -3.65 -25.00 -6.28
C LYS A 249 -3.30 -26.08 -5.24
N ARG A 250 -2.68 -25.72 -4.11
CA ARG A 250 -2.35 -26.70 -3.05
C ARG A 250 -3.54 -27.09 -2.17
N LYS A 251 -4.69 -26.42 -2.30
CA LYS A 251 -5.93 -26.85 -1.64
C LYS A 251 -6.54 -28.07 -2.34
N GLU A 252 -6.45 -28.14 -3.66
CA GLU A 252 -6.96 -29.26 -4.47
C GLU A 252 -6.17 -30.55 -4.27
N LEU A 253 -4.84 -30.48 -4.06
CA LEU A 253 -4.02 -31.68 -3.82
C LEU A 253 -4.24 -32.35 -2.45
N ARG A 254 -5.01 -31.76 -1.54
CA ARG A 254 -5.41 -32.35 -0.25
C ARG A 254 -6.83 -32.93 -0.25
N SER A 255 -7.59 -32.73 -1.31
CA SER A 255 -8.94 -33.31 -1.50
C SER A 255 -8.92 -34.61 -2.32
N ILE A 256 -7.73 -35.07 -2.70
CA ILE A 256 -7.45 -36.39 -3.27
C ILE A 256 -6.59 -37.19 -2.26
#